data_75d8a0d252c568c8535bd82880618145
#
_entry.id   75d8a0d252c568c8535bd82880618145
#
_cell.length_a   1.000
_cell.length_b   1.000
_cell.length_c   1.000
_cell.angle_alpha   90.00
_cell.angle_beta   90.00
_cell.angle_gamma   90.00
#
_symmetry.space_group_name_H-M   'P 1'
#
loop_
_entity.id
_entity.type
_entity.pdbx_description
1 polymer ?
#
loop_
_entity_poly.entity_id
_entity_poly.type
_entity_poly.pdbx_seq_one_letter_code
_entity_poly.pdbx_strand_id
1 'polypeptide(L)'
;NDVTLAMRMGTSLCHILVSRKEVHMKGISGVVKDGVIPGYYGYEAGQAAVGDIYDWFIQTLAPSDSFDEAAEENTSPFAVMDRRAAKLKPGENGLLALDWWNGNRSMLNNANLSGVLVGMTLSTQPEEIYRSLIEATAFGTREIVESIEAQGIAINHIFACGGLSRKSNLVMQIFADVLEREIIVTGVTQTTAYGAAMYGMVAAGKANGGYDTLDEAMQALSKPPYKVYRPNPQHKAAYDALFRDYRRLSAYFGSANKDLMVGLKQLKTMAVEQPSVI
;
A
#
# COMPACT_ATOMS: atom_id res chain seq x y z
N ASN A 1 -4.78 -16.09 19.81
CA ASN A 1 -3.62 -15.82 18.92
C ASN A 1 -4.04 -14.90 17.81
N ASP A 2 -4.29 -13.64 18.14
CA ASP A 2 -4.73 -12.64 17.16
C ASP A 2 -3.51 -12.18 16.36
N VAL A 3 -3.53 -12.42 15.04
CA VAL A 3 -2.47 -11.96 14.15
C VAL A 3 -2.82 -10.54 13.68
N THR A 4 -1.89 -9.64 13.90
CA THR A 4 -1.97 -8.25 13.49
C THR A 4 -1.10 -8.01 12.27
N LEU A 5 -1.68 -7.40 11.22
CA LEU A 5 -0.97 -6.87 10.07
C LEU A 5 -0.67 -5.39 10.29
N ALA A 6 0.60 -5.02 10.24
CA ALA A 6 1.04 -3.63 10.23
C ALA A 6 1.33 -3.19 8.80
N MET A 7 0.61 -2.17 8.31
CA MET A 7 0.81 -1.52 7.02
C MET A 7 1.58 -0.22 7.22
N ARG A 8 2.84 -0.18 6.79
CA ARG A 8 3.65 1.05 6.77
C ARG A 8 3.50 1.73 5.42
N MET A 9 2.69 2.77 5.38
CA MET A 9 2.27 3.49 4.16
C MET A 9 3.14 4.73 3.93
N GLY A 10 4.01 4.67 2.96
CA GLY A 10 4.92 5.75 2.54
C GLY A 10 5.03 5.81 1.02
N THR A 11 6.23 6.05 0.51
CA THR A 11 6.58 5.93 -0.92
C THR A 11 6.25 4.54 -1.46
N SER A 12 6.64 3.52 -0.71
CA SER A 12 6.21 2.12 -0.84
C SER A 12 5.28 1.72 0.30
N LEU A 13 4.70 0.53 0.22
CA LEU A 13 3.90 -0.06 1.29
C LEU A 13 4.53 -1.37 1.76
N CYS A 14 4.88 -1.45 3.05
CA CYS A 14 5.32 -2.68 3.69
C CYS A 14 4.19 -3.26 4.52
N HIS A 15 3.97 -4.56 4.35
CA HIS A 15 3.06 -5.38 5.12
C HIS A 15 3.88 -6.26 6.05
N ILE A 16 3.82 -6.02 7.35
CA ILE A 16 4.57 -6.75 8.36
C ILE A 16 3.59 -7.42 9.30
N LEU A 17 3.75 -8.69 9.52
CA LEU A 17 2.98 -9.44 10.50
C LEU A 17 3.88 -10.40 11.29
N VAL A 18 3.42 -10.82 12.45
CA VAL A 18 4.08 -11.80 13.29
C VAL A 18 3.14 -12.96 13.61
N SER A 19 3.67 -14.17 13.62
CA SER A 19 2.93 -15.39 13.98
C SER A 19 3.82 -16.34 14.79
N ARG A 20 3.22 -17.17 15.64
CA ARG A 20 3.93 -18.25 16.31
C ARG A 20 4.20 -19.46 15.40
N LYS A 21 3.50 -19.53 14.26
CA LYS A 21 3.68 -20.59 13.27
C LYS A 21 4.70 -20.15 12.23
N GLU A 22 5.58 -21.06 11.84
CA GLU A 22 6.38 -20.92 10.64
C GLU A 22 5.58 -21.42 9.43
N VAL A 23 5.37 -20.55 8.47
CA VAL A 23 4.70 -20.87 7.21
C VAL A 23 5.55 -20.32 6.08
N HIS A 24 6.07 -21.18 5.23
CA HIS A 24 6.75 -20.74 4.01
C HIS A 24 5.73 -20.33 2.96
N MET A 25 5.67 -19.03 2.67
CA MET A 25 4.67 -18.44 1.79
C MET A 25 5.28 -18.08 0.45
N LYS A 26 4.62 -18.53 -0.62
CA LYS A 26 4.98 -18.10 -1.96
C LYS A 26 4.58 -16.63 -2.17
N GLY A 27 5.47 -15.84 -2.80
CA GLY A 27 5.18 -14.46 -3.20
C GLY A 27 5.41 -13.40 -2.12
N ILE A 28 5.89 -13.76 -0.92
CA ILE A 28 6.32 -12.79 0.10
C ILE A 28 7.83 -12.60 0.10
N SER A 29 8.31 -11.49 0.68
CA SER A 29 9.73 -11.14 0.68
C SER A 29 10.56 -12.00 1.63
N GLY A 30 9.99 -12.48 2.74
CA GLY A 30 10.71 -13.33 3.67
C GLY A 30 9.94 -13.70 4.92
N VAL A 31 10.46 -14.74 5.59
CA VAL A 31 10.03 -15.23 6.91
C VAL A 31 11.27 -15.35 7.79
N VAL A 32 11.31 -14.64 8.93
CA VAL A 32 12.46 -14.61 9.81
C VAL A 32 12.03 -14.87 11.25
N LYS A 33 12.58 -15.91 11.87
CA LYS A 33 12.39 -16.18 13.30
C LYS A 33 13.06 -15.06 14.12
N ASP A 34 12.35 -14.57 15.12
CA ASP A 34 12.82 -13.48 16.00
C ASP A 34 13.14 -12.16 15.28
N GLY A 35 12.72 -12.01 14.01
CA GLY A 35 13.07 -10.86 13.19
C GLY A 35 12.28 -9.59 13.53
N VAL A 36 11.13 -9.70 14.19
CA VAL A 36 10.29 -8.57 14.62
C VAL A 36 10.09 -8.60 16.12
N ILE A 37 9.57 -9.67 16.66
CA ILE A 37 9.34 -9.87 18.10
C ILE A 37 9.97 -11.20 18.51
N PRO A 38 10.77 -11.26 19.60
CA PRO A 38 11.32 -12.51 20.10
C PRO A 38 10.25 -13.58 20.34
N GLY A 39 10.51 -14.80 19.93
CA GLY A 39 9.59 -15.94 20.04
C GLY A 39 8.54 -16.04 18.92
N TYR A 40 8.59 -15.15 17.94
CA TYR A 40 7.68 -15.13 16.78
C TYR A 40 8.43 -15.20 15.45
N TYR A 41 7.75 -15.66 14.42
CA TYR A 41 8.18 -15.52 13.03
C TYR A 41 7.64 -14.20 12.48
N GLY A 42 8.53 -13.36 11.98
CA GLY A 42 8.20 -12.13 11.27
C GLY A 42 8.05 -12.41 9.78
N TYR A 43 7.00 -11.86 9.17
CA TYR A 43 6.70 -11.99 7.75
C TYR A 43 6.70 -10.61 7.11
N GLU A 44 7.28 -10.49 5.92
CA GLU A 44 7.28 -9.27 5.15
C GLU A 44 6.77 -9.50 3.73
N ALA A 45 5.76 -8.71 3.37
CA ALA A 45 5.30 -8.52 2.00
C ALA A 45 5.25 -7.02 1.69
N GLY A 46 5.04 -6.62 0.44
CA GLY A 46 4.90 -5.21 0.14
C GLY A 46 4.73 -4.89 -1.32
N GLN A 47 4.37 -3.63 -1.56
CA GLN A 47 4.24 -3.02 -2.88
C GLN A 47 5.40 -2.05 -3.08
N ALA A 48 6.05 -2.13 -4.25
CA ALA A 48 7.27 -1.38 -4.54
C ALA A 48 7.03 0.13 -4.68
N ALA A 49 5.81 0.53 -5.07
CA ALA A 49 5.39 1.92 -5.15
C ALA A 49 3.92 2.02 -4.71
N VAL A 50 3.59 3.02 -3.88
CA VAL A 50 2.23 3.40 -3.50
C VAL A 50 2.16 4.93 -3.47
N GLY A 51 2.74 5.58 -2.47
CA GLY A 51 2.82 7.04 -2.42
C GLY A 51 3.57 7.63 -3.63
N ASP A 52 4.58 6.93 -4.15
CA ASP A 52 5.30 7.34 -5.35
C ASP A 52 4.40 7.36 -6.60
N ILE A 53 3.41 6.48 -6.72
CA ILE A 53 2.44 6.50 -7.82
C ILE A 53 1.58 7.76 -7.76
N TYR A 54 1.15 8.13 -6.56
CA TYR A 54 0.33 9.34 -6.36
C TYR A 54 1.15 10.60 -6.61
N ASP A 55 2.40 10.63 -6.13
CA ASP A 55 3.32 11.73 -6.37
C ASP A 55 3.64 11.89 -7.86
N TRP A 56 3.94 10.78 -8.55
CA TRP A 56 4.11 10.76 -9.99
C TRP A 56 2.88 11.32 -10.72
N PHE A 57 1.67 10.92 -10.32
CA PHE A 57 0.44 11.44 -10.91
C PHE A 57 0.33 12.96 -10.73
N ILE A 58 0.55 13.46 -9.51
CA ILE A 58 0.48 14.89 -9.21
C ILE A 58 1.49 15.67 -10.06
N GLN A 59 2.70 15.16 -10.16
CA GLN A 59 3.78 15.88 -10.87
C GLN A 59 3.67 15.82 -12.40
N THR A 60 2.97 14.81 -12.94
CA THR A 60 3.01 14.50 -14.37
C THR A 60 1.66 14.68 -15.05
N LEU A 61 0.56 14.40 -14.39
CA LEU A 61 -0.79 14.28 -14.96
C LEU A 61 -1.83 15.17 -14.29
N ALA A 62 -1.57 15.69 -13.09
CA ALA A 62 -2.54 16.56 -12.43
C ALA A 62 -2.72 17.86 -13.22
N PRO A 63 -3.96 18.35 -13.40
CA PRO A 63 -4.24 19.56 -14.17
C PRO A 63 -3.72 20.80 -13.44
N SER A 64 -3.29 21.83 -14.20
CA SER A 64 -2.71 23.06 -13.64
C SER A 64 -3.65 23.77 -12.66
N ASP A 65 -4.95 23.75 -12.91
CA ASP A 65 -5.96 24.34 -12.04
C ASP A 65 -5.99 23.73 -10.64
N SER A 66 -5.52 22.48 -10.49
CA SER A 66 -5.38 21.85 -9.16
C SER A 66 -4.25 22.48 -8.33
N PHE A 67 -3.22 23.02 -8.97
CA PHE A 67 -2.15 23.74 -8.29
C PHE A 67 -2.59 25.16 -7.92
N ASP A 68 -3.34 25.83 -8.82
CA ASP A 68 -3.90 27.15 -8.56
C ASP A 68 -4.88 27.11 -7.39
N GLU A 69 -5.83 26.16 -7.40
CA GLU A 69 -6.78 25.89 -6.31
C GLU A 69 -6.04 25.58 -4.98
N ALA A 70 -4.97 24.79 -5.03
CA ALA A 70 -4.17 24.46 -3.86
C ALA A 70 -3.48 25.72 -3.27
N ALA A 71 -2.96 26.61 -4.13
CA ALA A 71 -2.33 27.85 -3.70
C ALA A 71 -3.34 28.83 -3.07
N GLU A 72 -4.51 28.98 -3.68
CA GLU A 72 -5.60 29.84 -3.17
C GLU A 72 -6.12 29.37 -1.81
N GLU A 73 -6.24 28.05 -1.62
CA GLU A 73 -6.74 27.45 -0.38
C GLU A 73 -5.64 27.21 0.67
N ASN A 74 -4.39 27.54 0.38
CA ASN A 74 -3.23 27.25 1.24
C ASN A 74 -3.15 25.75 1.63
N THR A 75 -3.32 24.89 0.64
CA THR A 75 -3.29 23.42 0.78
C THR A 75 -2.34 22.79 -0.25
N SER A 76 -2.37 21.47 -0.41
CA SER A 76 -1.55 20.79 -1.40
C SER A 76 -2.38 20.32 -2.60
N PRO A 77 -1.77 20.19 -3.81
CA PRO A 77 -2.44 19.58 -4.96
C PRO A 77 -2.97 18.16 -4.68
N PHE A 78 -2.32 17.41 -3.80
CA PHE A 78 -2.83 16.13 -3.31
C PHE A 78 -4.20 16.27 -2.64
N ALA A 79 -4.36 17.26 -1.74
CA ALA A 79 -5.63 17.47 -1.04
C ALA A 79 -6.75 17.89 -1.99
N VAL A 80 -6.42 18.66 -3.01
CA VAL A 80 -7.36 19.04 -4.08
C VAL A 80 -7.80 17.81 -4.87
N MET A 81 -6.83 16.99 -5.33
CA MET A 81 -7.13 15.78 -6.10
C MET A 81 -7.86 14.73 -5.26
N ASP A 82 -7.51 14.57 -3.98
CA ASP A 82 -8.26 13.72 -3.02
C ASP A 82 -9.73 14.16 -2.94
N ARG A 83 -9.99 15.46 -2.82
CA ARG A 83 -11.34 16.02 -2.73
C ARG A 83 -12.13 15.84 -4.01
N ARG A 84 -11.49 16.01 -5.19
CA ARG A 84 -12.12 15.79 -6.49
C ARG A 84 -12.45 14.31 -6.69
N ALA A 85 -11.49 13.41 -6.44
CA ALA A 85 -11.65 11.97 -6.57
C ALA A 85 -12.63 11.36 -5.54
N ALA A 86 -12.78 11.98 -4.36
CA ALA A 86 -13.74 11.54 -3.35
C ALA A 86 -15.21 11.69 -3.76
N LYS A 87 -15.50 12.52 -4.76
CA LYS A 87 -16.86 12.69 -5.31
C LYS A 87 -17.30 11.51 -6.16
N LEU A 88 -16.36 10.74 -6.68
CA LEU A 88 -16.63 9.57 -7.53
C LEU A 88 -17.04 8.36 -6.67
N LYS A 89 -17.93 7.54 -7.19
CA LYS A 89 -18.28 6.23 -6.59
C LYS A 89 -17.31 5.15 -7.08
N PRO A 90 -17.18 4.03 -6.35
CA PRO A 90 -16.43 2.86 -6.82
C PRO A 90 -16.90 2.40 -8.20
N GLY A 91 -15.96 2.31 -9.15
CA GLY A 91 -16.24 1.86 -10.53
C GLY A 91 -16.90 2.88 -11.44
N GLU A 92 -17.28 4.07 -10.96
CA GLU A 92 -17.90 5.12 -11.78
C GLU A 92 -16.99 5.60 -12.92
N ASN A 93 -15.69 5.60 -12.66
CA ASN A 93 -14.68 6.02 -13.62
C ASN A 93 -14.47 5.05 -14.80
N GLY A 94 -14.94 3.80 -14.71
CA GLY A 94 -14.73 2.78 -15.74
C GLY A 94 -13.27 2.39 -15.98
N LEU A 95 -12.36 2.81 -15.09
CA LEU A 95 -10.93 2.56 -15.18
C LEU A 95 -10.49 1.43 -14.26
N LEU A 96 -9.45 0.72 -14.68
CA LEU A 96 -8.75 -0.26 -13.86
C LEU A 96 -7.25 -0.15 -14.08
N ALA A 97 -6.47 -0.21 -12.98
CA ALA A 97 -5.01 -0.13 -13.06
C ALA A 97 -4.34 -1.31 -12.33
N LEU A 98 -3.09 -1.60 -12.72
CA LEU A 98 -2.14 -2.42 -11.94
C LEU A 98 -1.10 -1.49 -11.32
N ASP A 99 -0.84 -1.63 -10.04
CA ASP A 99 0.03 -0.77 -9.22
C ASP A 99 1.54 -1.01 -9.41
N TRP A 100 1.97 -1.53 -10.56
CA TRP A 100 3.33 -2.01 -10.78
C TRP A 100 4.30 -0.97 -11.36
N TRP A 101 4.17 0.32 -11.00
CA TRP A 101 5.06 1.40 -11.48
C TRP A 101 6.55 1.13 -11.23
N ASN A 102 6.88 0.43 -10.12
CA ASN A 102 8.23 -0.06 -9.80
C ASN A 102 8.31 -1.60 -9.78
N GLY A 103 7.55 -2.28 -10.65
CA GLY A 103 7.43 -3.73 -10.65
C GLY A 103 6.48 -4.25 -9.58
N ASN A 104 6.31 -5.57 -9.54
CA ASN A 104 5.53 -6.26 -8.50
C ASN A 104 6.48 -6.95 -7.51
N ARG A 105 6.60 -6.39 -6.30
CA ARG A 105 7.49 -6.89 -5.24
C ARG A 105 6.92 -8.14 -4.59
N SER A 106 5.65 -8.11 -4.22
CA SER A 106 4.97 -9.24 -3.58
C SER A 106 3.85 -9.74 -4.45
N MET A 107 3.75 -11.00 -4.47
CA MET A 107 3.12 -12.04 -5.23
C MET A 107 3.95 -12.49 -6.41
N LEU A 108 4.42 -11.65 -7.32
CA LEU A 108 5.14 -12.07 -8.53
C LEU A 108 6.67 -11.95 -8.40
N ASN A 109 7.16 -11.15 -7.47
CA ASN A 109 8.58 -10.89 -7.24
C ASN A 109 9.34 -10.57 -8.54
N ASN A 110 8.76 -9.66 -9.33
CA ASN A 110 9.28 -9.31 -10.65
C ASN A 110 9.39 -7.78 -10.82
N ALA A 111 10.61 -7.27 -10.75
CA ALA A 111 10.92 -5.85 -10.94
C ALA A 111 10.80 -5.38 -12.40
N ASN A 112 10.67 -6.28 -13.36
CA ASN A 112 10.57 -5.95 -14.79
C ASN A 112 9.12 -5.67 -15.23
N LEU A 113 8.15 -5.91 -14.38
CA LEU A 113 6.77 -5.53 -14.65
C LEU A 113 6.60 -4.01 -14.55
N SER A 114 5.57 -3.49 -15.19
CA SER A 114 5.25 -2.05 -15.25
C SER A 114 3.77 -1.81 -14.95
N GLY A 115 3.43 -0.59 -14.54
CA GLY A 115 2.06 -0.17 -14.34
C GLY A 115 1.21 -0.31 -15.61
N VAL A 116 -0.07 -0.54 -15.42
CA VAL A 116 -1.07 -0.63 -16.49
C VAL A 116 -2.26 0.22 -16.12
N LEU A 117 -2.85 0.89 -17.09
CA LEU A 117 -4.13 1.57 -16.97
C LEU A 117 -5.00 1.20 -18.17
N VAL A 118 -6.20 0.72 -17.93
CA VAL A 118 -7.16 0.34 -18.97
C VAL A 118 -8.50 1.04 -18.75
N GLY A 119 -9.28 1.20 -19.83
CA GLY A 119 -10.62 1.79 -19.77
C GLY A 119 -10.67 3.28 -20.15
N MET A 120 -9.56 3.93 -20.50
CA MET A 120 -9.54 5.35 -20.87
C MET A 120 -10.38 5.65 -22.12
N THR A 121 -11.10 6.77 -22.07
CA THR A 121 -11.89 7.33 -23.17
C THR A 121 -11.55 8.81 -23.35
N LEU A 122 -12.10 9.44 -24.39
CA LEU A 122 -11.90 10.88 -24.61
C LEU A 122 -12.55 11.76 -23.51
N SER A 123 -13.45 11.22 -22.73
CA SER A 123 -14.11 11.92 -21.61
C SER A 123 -13.45 11.69 -20.26
N THR A 124 -12.42 10.84 -20.18
CA THR A 124 -11.73 10.51 -18.92
C THR A 124 -11.12 11.76 -18.30
N GLN A 125 -11.42 11.99 -17.01
CA GLN A 125 -10.95 13.13 -16.24
C GLN A 125 -9.74 12.75 -15.35
N PRO A 126 -8.88 13.72 -15.00
CA PRO A 126 -7.71 13.48 -14.17
C PRO A 126 -8.03 12.83 -12.81
N GLU A 127 -9.09 13.25 -12.13
CA GLU A 127 -9.53 12.68 -10.86
C GLU A 127 -9.99 11.22 -10.97
N GLU A 128 -10.47 10.80 -12.13
CA GLU A 128 -10.83 9.41 -12.41
C GLU A 128 -9.57 8.55 -12.50
N ILE A 129 -8.54 9.04 -13.18
CA ILE A 129 -7.23 8.38 -13.24
C ILE A 129 -6.64 8.29 -11.83
N TYR A 130 -6.61 9.41 -11.09
CA TYR A 130 -6.06 9.45 -9.73
C TYR A 130 -6.75 8.45 -8.81
N ARG A 131 -8.08 8.38 -8.84
CA ARG A 131 -8.84 7.40 -8.06
C ARG A 131 -8.49 5.96 -8.45
N SER A 132 -8.41 5.66 -9.74
CA SER A 132 -8.07 4.30 -10.20
C SER A 132 -6.68 3.85 -9.76
N LEU A 133 -5.72 4.77 -9.64
CA LEU A 133 -4.39 4.49 -9.09
C LEU A 133 -4.44 4.16 -7.59
N ILE A 134 -5.27 4.88 -6.82
CA ILE A 134 -5.49 4.56 -5.40
C ILE A 134 -6.14 3.19 -5.27
N GLU A 135 -7.18 2.93 -6.03
CA GLU A 135 -7.90 1.63 -6.04
C GLU A 135 -6.96 0.49 -6.41
N ALA A 136 -6.07 0.66 -7.40
CA ALA A 136 -5.08 -0.34 -7.80
C ALA A 136 -4.14 -0.72 -6.64
N THR A 137 -3.65 0.26 -5.87
CA THR A 137 -2.78 -0.03 -4.72
C THR A 137 -3.53 -0.73 -3.59
N ALA A 138 -4.81 -0.44 -3.41
CA ALA A 138 -5.67 -1.15 -2.46
C ALA A 138 -5.94 -2.59 -2.92
N PHE A 139 -6.15 -2.83 -4.22
CA PHE A 139 -6.31 -4.18 -4.77
C PHE A 139 -5.03 -5.00 -4.64
N GLY A 140 -3.86 -4.43 -4.90
CA GLY A 140 -2.57 -5.09 -4.65
C GLY A 140 -2.39 -5.50 -3.19
N THR A 141 -2.81 -4.64 -2.25
CA THR A 141 -2.85 -4.98 -0.82
C THR A 141 -3.84 -6.12 -0.54
N ARG A 142 -5.04 -6.09 -1.12
CA ARG A 142 -6.04 -7.16 -0.96
C ARG A 142 -5.51 -8.50 -1.47
N GLU A 143 -4.82 -8.52 -2.60
CA GLU A 143 -4.20 -9.72 -3.15
C GLU A 143 -3.15 -10.31 -2.19
N ILE A 144 -2.32 -9.47 -1.57
CA ILE A 144 -1.35 -9.89 -0.55
C ILE A 144 -2.06 -10.46 0.69
N VAL A 145 -3.05 -9.76 1.22
CA VAL A 145 -3.81 -10.18 2.42
C VAL A 145 -4.50 -11.52 2.18
N GLU A 146 -5.25 -11.65 1.08
CA GLU A 146 -5.94 -12.90 0.74
C GLU A 146 -4.95 -14.06 0.51
N SER A 147 -3.78 -13.79 -0.07
CA SER A 147 -2.75 -14.82 -0.25
C SER A 147 -2.14 -15.29 1.07
N ILE A 148 -1.89 -14.39 2.02
CA ILE A 148 -1.41 -14.74 3.36
C ILE A 148 -2.45 -15.62 4.08
N GLU A 149 -3.72 -15.24 4.02
CA GLU A 149 -4.80 -15.99 4.66
C GLU A 149 -5.03 -17.36 4.02
N ALA A 150 -4.96 -17.44 2.70
CA ALA A 150 -5.06 -18.71 1.98
C ALA A 150 -3.94 -19.71 2.35
N GLN A 151 -2.81 -19.21 2.87
CA GLN A 151 -1.69 -20.02 3.34
C GLN A 151 -1.75 -20.32 4.86
N GLY A 152 -2.86 -20.00 5.52
CA GLY A 152 -3.19 -20.44 6.87
C GLY A 152 -2.84 -19.49 8.01
N ILE A 153 -2.57 -18.21 7.71
CA ILE A 153 -2.42 -17.16 8.72
C ILE A 153 -3.61 -16.20 8.64
N ALA A 154 -4.57 -16.36 9.55
CA ALA A 154 -5.73 -15.47 9.64
C ALA A 154 -5.30 -14.10 10.20
N ILE A 155 -5.61 -13.03 9.47
CA ILE A 155 -5.33 -11.65 9.88
C ILE A 155 -6.56 -11.09 10.60
N ASN A 156 -6.43 -10.81 11.90
CA ASN A 156 -7.54 -10.34 12.75
C ASN A 156 -7.63 -8.81 12.80
N HIS A 157 -6.49 -8.13 12.80
CA HIS A 157 -6.40 -6.68 12.92
C HIS A 157 -5.47 -6.09 11.89
N ILE A 158 -5.82 -4.92 11.36
CA ILE A 158 -4.98 -4.16 10.45
C ILE A 158 -4.67 -2.80 11.08
N PHE A 159 -3.40 -2.54 11.30
CA PHE A 159 -2.90 -1.24 11.73
C PHE A 159 -2.16 -0.55 10.60
N ALA A 160 -2.47 0.73 10.38
CA ALA A 160 -1.77 1.56 9.40
C ALA A 160 -0.91 2.61 10.11
N CYS A 161 0.27 2.83 9.56
CA CYS A 161 1.19 3.88 10.00
C CYS A 161 1.90 4.51 8.79
N GLY A 162 2.69 5.55 9.04
CA GLY A 162 3.39 6.30 8.00
C GLY A 162 2.63 7.55 7.56
N GLY A 163 3.28 8.37 6.74
CA GLY A 163 2.77 9.69 6.37
C GLY A 163 1.45 9.65 5.61
N LEU A 164 1.31 8.72 4.68
CA LEU A 164 0.14 8.61 3.82
C LEU A 164 -1.13 8.28 4.62
N SER A 165 -1.04 7.40 5.63
CA SER A 165 -2.18 7.02 6.48
C SER A 165 -2.81 8.18 7.28
N ARG A 166 -2.08 9.28 7.44
CA ARG A 166 -2.55 10.49 8.13
C ARG A 166 -2.94 11.62 7.18
N LYS A 167 -2.36 11.65 5.98
CA LYS A 167 -2.52 12.76 5.04
C LYS A 167 -3.77 12.62 4.16
N SER A 168 -4.17 11.40 3.81
CA SER A 168 -5.29 11.17 2.91
C SER A 168 -6.39 10.32 3.55
N ASN A 169 -7.54 10.95 3.81
CA ASN A 169 -8.73 10.23 4.25
C ASN A 169 -9.31 9.36 3.12
N LEU A 170 -9.20 9.81 1.87
CA LEU A 170 -9.70 9.09 0.70
C LEU A 170 -8.95 7.76 0.54
N VAL A 171 -7.61 7.79 0.54
CA VAL A 171 -6.79 6.59 0.45
C VAL A 171 -7.17 5.58 1.53
N MET A 172 -7.23 6.03 2.78
CA MET A 172 -7.54 5.14 3.90
C MET A 172 -8.93 4.54 3.83
N GLN A 173 -9.93 5.32 3.37
CA GLN A 173 -11.29 4.81 3.20
C GLN A 173 -11.36 3.80 2.06
N ILE A 174 -10.72 4.07 0.91
CA ILE A 174 -10.66 3.11 -0.21
C ILE A 174 -9.99 1.80 0.23
N PHE A 175 -8.88 1.87 0.99
CA PHE A 175 -8.24 0.68 1.53
C PHE A 175 -9.16 -0.11 2.46
N ALA A 176 -9.88 0.56 3.38
CA ALA A 176 -10.83 -0.12 4.27
C ALA A 176 -11.97 -0.80 3.48
N ASP A 177 -12.51 -0.10 2.47
CA ASP A 177 -13.60 -0.59 1.63
C ASP A 177 -13.16 -1.80 0.77
N VAL A 178 -12.00 -1.70 0.13
CA VAL A 178 -11.44 -2.76 -0.73
C VAL A 178 -11.06 -4.00 0.08
N LEU A 179 -10.48 -3.82 1.27
CA LEU A 179 -10.10 -4.92 2.15
C LEU A 179 -11.29 -5.49 2.92
N GLU A 180 -12.43 -4.80 2.93
CA GLU A 180 -13.61 -5.14 3.75
C GLU A 180 -13.29 -5.28 5.24
N ARG A 181 -12.35 -4.46 5.74
CA ARG A 181 -11.83 -4.55 7.11
C ARG A 181 -11.65 -3.19 7.74
N GLU A 182 -11.82 -3.16 9.05
CA GLU A 182 -11.45 -2.00 9.84
C GLU A 182 -9.93 -1.80 9.78
N ILE A 183 -9.51 -0.54 9.53
CA ILE A 183 -8.10 -0.14 9.56
C ILE A 183 -7.91 0.89 10.66
N ILE A 184 -7.02 0.58 11.59
CA ILE A 184 -6.69 1.41 12.74
C ILE A 184 -5.41 2.19 12.44
N VAL A 185 -5.48 3.51 12.31
CA VAL A 185 -4.30 4.36 12.17
C VAL A 185 -3.68 4.61 13.54
N THR A 186 -2.39 4.29 13.68
CA THR A 186 -1.68 4.41 14.96
C THR A 186 -1.60 5.84 15.48
N GLY A 187 -1.62 6.02 16.80
CA GLY A 187 -1.47 7.33 17.44
C GLY A 187 -0.07 7.92 17.38
N VAL A 188 0.91 7.12 16.97
CA VAL A 188 2.33 7.52 16.87
C VAL A 188 2.65 7.95 15.45
N THR A 189 3.34 9.08 15.26
CA THR A 189 3.73 9.59 13.94
C THR A 189 4.99 8.93 13.37
N GLN A 190 6.01 8.74 14.19
CA GLN A 190 7.30 8.15 13.80
C GLN A 190 7.42 6.72 14.32
N THR A 191 6.53 5.84 13.83
CA THR A 191 6.39 4.48 14.37
C THR A 191 7.66 3.65 14.33
N THR A 192 8.48 3.78 13.28
CA THR A 192 9.74 3.05 13.15
C THR A 192 10.75 3.49 14.24
N ALA A 193 10.92 4.80 14.41
CA ALA A 193 11.81 5.34 15.46
C ALA A 193 11.26 5.02 16.87
N TYR A 194 9.94 5.04 17.03
CA TYR A 194 9.29 4.71 18.29
C TYR A 194 9.50 3.25 18.70
N GLY A 195 9.38 2.32 17.73
CA GLY A 195 9.70 0.92 17.96
C GLY A 195 11.17 0.69 18.29
N ALA A 196 12.08 1.35 17.57
CA ALA A 196 13.53 1.29 17.89
C ALA A 196 13.82 1.82 19.30
N ALA A 197 13.15 2.91 19.74
CA ALA A 197 13.28 3.42 21.08
C ALA A 197 12.80 2.45 22.15
N MET A 198 11.70 1.71 21.90
CA MET A 198 11.22 0.64 22.81
C MET A 198 12.28 -0.43 23.01
N TYR A 199 12.92 -0.90 21.93
CA TYR A 199 14.04 -1.86 22.04
C TYR A 199 15.23 -1.30 22.80
N GLY A 200 15.58 -0.01 22.60
CA GLY A 200 16.61 0.68 23.35
C GLY A 200 16.30 0.74 24.86
N MET A 201 15.05 0.99 25.22
CA MET A 201 14.61 0.99 26.63
C MET A 201 14.66 -0.40 27.26
N VAL A 202 14.33 -1.46 26.50
CA VAL A 202 14.48 -2.84 26.97
C VAL A 202 15.97 -3.19 27.17
N ALA A 203 16.83 -2.77 26.25
CA ALA A 203 18.27 -2.98 26.38
C ALA A 203 18.88 -2.26 27.60
N ALA A 204 18.35 -1.09 27.98
CA ALA A 204 18.77 -0.38 29.19
C ALA A 204 18.34 -1.08 30.48
N GLY A 205 17.20 -1.76 30.48
CA GLY A 205 16.60 -2.44 31.63
C GLY A 205 16.04 -1.50 32.70
N LYS A 206 15.20 -2.01 33.60
CA LYS A 206 14.56 -1.22 34.68
C LYS A 206 15.54 -0.49 35.58
N ALA A 207 16.69 -1.09 35.86
CA ALA A 207 17.71 -0.49 36.71
C ALA A 207 18.24 0.86 36.16
N ASN A 208 18.16 1.07 34.86
CA ASN A 208 18.59 2.29 34.16
C ASN A 208 17.40 3.08 33.59
N GLY A 209 16.20 2.92 34.13
CA GLY A 209 15.01 3.67 33.73
C GLY A 209 14.32 3.16 32.48
N GLY A 210 14.67 1.96 32.00
CA GLY A 210 14.02 1.26 30.90
C GLY A 210 12.99 0.23 31.37
N TYR A 211 12.84 -0.85 30.59
CA TYR A 211 11.91 -1.96 30.85
C TYR A 211 12.66 -3.30 30.74
N ASP A 212 12.20 -4.34 31.47
CA ASP A 212 12.84 -5.66 31.40
C ASP A 212 12.32 -6.49 30.19
N THR A 213 11.14 -6.16 29.68
CA THR A 213 10.55 -6.86 28.54
C THR A 213 9.94 -5.90 27.52
N LEU A 214 9.83 -6.37 26.27
CA LEU A 214 9.17 -5.61 25.21
C LEU A 214 7.68 -5.42 25.50
N ASP A 215 7.02 -6.41 26.10
CA ASP A 215 5.60 -6.34 26.49
C ASP A 215 5.35 -5.21 27.48
N GLU A 216 6.21 -5.07 28.49
CA GLU A 216 6.14 -3.95 29.45
C GLU A 216 6.32 -2.60 28.75
N ALA A 217 7.32 -2.50 27.86
CA ALA A 217 7.56 -1.27 27.09
C ALA A 217 6.33 -0.95 26.20
N MET A 218 5.77 -1.93 25.50
CA MET A 218 4.59 -1.73 24.65
C MET A 218 3.37 -1.28 25.46
N GLN A 219 3.11 -1.89 26.62
CA GLN A 219 2.00 -1.51 27.48
C GLN A 219 2.14 -0.07 28.01
N ALA A 220 3.34 0.28 28.51
CA ALA A 220 3.60 1.61 29.08
C ALA A 220 3.60 2.73 28.03
N LEU A 221 4.03 2.44 26.82
CA LEU A 221 4.23 3.42 25.75
C LEU A 221 3.13 3.38 24.68
N SER A 222 2.07 2.57 24.84
CA SER A 222 0.96 2.55 23.88
C SER A 222 0.27 3.91 23.81
N LYS A 223 -0.17 4.26 22.61
CA LYS A 223 -0.94 5.47 22.33
C LYS A 223 -2.32 5.11 21.80
N PRO A 224 -3.37 5.85 22.15
CA PRO A 224 -4.69 5.65 21.54
C PRO A 224 -4.60 5.84 20.02
N PRO A 225 -5.47 5.17 19.24
CA PRO A 225 -5.53 5.34 17.80
C PRO A 225 -5.71 6.81 17.39
N TYR A 226 -5.08 7.20 16.28
CA TYR A 226 -5.32 8.49 15.65
C TYR A 226 -6.71 8.54 15.01
N LYS A 227 -7.04 7.51 14.23
CA LYS A 227 -8.31 7.38 13.52
C LYS A 227 -8.58 5.92 13.18
N VAL A 228 -9.86 5.57 13.07
CA VAL A 228 -10.32 4.25 12.64
C VAL A 228 -11.18 4.42 11.39
N TYR A 229 -10.87 3.67 10.34
CA TYR A 229 -11.64 3.61 9.11
C TYR A 229 -12.40 2.30 9.05
N ARG A 230 -13.71 2.37 8.82
CA ARG A 230 -14.58 1.20 8.68
C ARG A 230 -15.03 1.07 7.23
N PRO A 231 -15.11 -0.16 6.71
CA PRO A 231 -15.59 -0.39 5.36
C PRO A 231 -17.04 0.06 5.21
N ASN A 232 -17.35 0.68 4.05
CA ASN A 232 -18.72 0.99 3.67
C ASN A 232 -19.34 -0.23 2.96
N PRO A 233 -20.35 -0.90 3.56
CA PRO A 233 -20.95 -2.09 2.96
C PRO A 233 -21.57 -1.86 1.57
N GLN A 234 -21.96 -0.61 1.26
CA GLN A 234 -22.54 -0.25 -0.04
C GLN A 234 -21.50 -0.31 -1.18
N HIS A 235 -20.21 -0.20 -0.87
CA HIS A 235 -19.12 -0.25 -1.86
C HIS A 235 -18.65 -1.67 -2.19
N LYS A 236 -19.00 -2.65 -1.34
CA LYS A 236 -18.53 -4.04 -1.44
C LYS A 236 -18.72 -4.66 -2.83
N ALA A 237 -19.94 -4.63 -3.35
CA ALA A 237 -20.26 -5.29 -4.61
C ALA A 237 -19.46 -4.73 -5.80
N ALA A 238 -19.25 -3.40 -5.83
CA ALA A 238 -18.45 -2.75 -6.85
C ALA A 238 -16.97 -3.11 -6.73
N TYR A 239 -16.40 -3.05 -5.52
CA TYR A 239 -15.00 -3.40 -5.31
C TYR A 239 -14.71 -4.88 -5.50
N ASP A 240 -15.63 -5.79 -5.19
CA ASP A 240 -15.49 -7.21 -5.50
C ASP A 240 -15.47 -7.48 -7.02
N ALA A 241 -16.27 -6.74 -7.77
CA ALA A 241 -16.26 -6.84 -9.23
C ALA A 241 -14.94 -6.31 -9.82
N LEU A 242 -14.51 -5.12 -9.40
CA LEU A 242 -13.24 -4.53 -9.83
C LEU A 242 -12.02 -5.37 -9.43
N PHE A 243 -12.00 -5.91 -8.21
CA PHE A 243 -10.92 -6.78 -7.74
C PHE A 243 -10.82 -8.09 -8.53
N ARG A 244 -11.96 -8.66 -8.92
CA ARG A 244 -11.99 -9.83 -9.79
C ARG A 244 -11.36 -9.54 -11.15
N ASP A 245 -11.63 -8.36 -11.72
CA ASP A 245 -11.02 -7.94 -12.99
C ASP A 245 -9.56 -7.50 -12.81
N TYR A 246 -9.18 -6.89 -11.67
CA TYR A 246 -7.78 -6.64 -11.30
C TYR A 246 -6.97 -7.96 -11.31
N ARG A 247 -7.46 -9.02 -10.71
CA ARG A 247 -6.81 -10.34 -10.71
C ARG A 247 -6.67 -10.95 -12.11
N ARG A 248 -7.67 -10.75 -12.98
CA ARG A 248 -7.58 -11.18 -14.39
C ARG A 248 -6.49 -10.41 -15.13
N LEU A 249 -6.42 -9.10 -14.92
CA LEU A 249 -5.40 -8.24 -15.51
C LEU A 249 -4.00 -8.58 -14.98
N SER A 250 -3.88 -8.80 -13.66
CA SER A 250 -2.65 -9.25 -12.99
C SER A 250 -2.17 -10.60 -13.55
N ALA A 251 -3.05 -11.57 -13.71
CA ALA A 251 -2.70 -12.86 -14.30
C ALA A 251 -2.29 -12.74 -15.78
N TYR A 252 -2.95 -11.88 -16.54
CA TYR A 252 -2.63 -11.65 -17.95
C TYR A 252 -1.22 -11.07 -18.13
N PHE A 253 -0.90 -9.97 -17.45
CA PHE A 253 0.38 -9.29 -17.59
C PHE A 253 1.49 -9.87 -16.70
N GLY A 254 1.15 -10.45 -15.56
CA GLY A 254 2.12 -10.99 -14.62
C GLY A 254 2.60 -12.41 -14.94
N SER A 255 1.84 -13.16 -15.73
CA SER A 255 2.16 -14.56 -16.05
C SER A 255 2.07 -14.85 -17.55
N ALA A 256 0.87 -14.75 -18.13
CA ALA A 256 0.59 -15.20 -19.48
C ALA A 256 1.32 -14.38 -20.56
N ASN A 257 1.44 -13.06 -20.37
CA ASN A 257 2.04 -12.12 -21.32
C ASN A 257 3.10 -11.21 -20.68
N LYS A 258 3.80 -11.70 -19.66
CA LYS A 258 4.86 -10.93 -18.97
C LYS A 258 5.95 -10.42 -19.90
N ASP A 259 6.21 -11.13 -20.99
CA ASP A 259 7.26 -10.80 -21.97
C ASP A 259 6.97 -9.48 -22.69
N LEU A 260 5.70 -9.07 -22.81
CA LEU A 260 5.35 -7.77 -23.38
C LEU A 260 5.97 -6.62 -22.56
N MET A 261 5.82 -6.64 -21.23
CA MET A 261 6.36 -5.57 -20.37
C MET A 261 7.88 -5.61 -20.29
N VAL A 262 8.46 -6.81 -20.23
CA VAL A 262 9.92 -7.01 -20.25
C VAL A 262 10.51 -6.49 -21.55
N GLY A 263 9.89 -6.82 -22.69
CA GLY A 263 10.30 -6.36 -24.01
C GLY A 263 10.26 -4.84 -24.14
N LEU A 264 9.20 -4.18 -23.65
CA LEU A 264 9.10 -2.71 -23.66
C LEU A 264 10.21 -2.05 -22.82
N LYS A 265 10.54 -2.61 -21.64
CA LYS A 265 11.68 -2.11 -20.85
C LYS A 265 13.01 -2.29 -21.55
N GLN A 266 13.24 -3.44 -22.19
CA GLN A 266 14.46 -3.69 -22.97
C GLN A 266 14.59 -2.71 -24.14
N LEU A 267 13.51 -2.49 -24.91
CA LEU A 267 13.49 -1.50 -26.00
C LEU A 267 13.83 -0.11 -25.51
N LYS A 268 13.26 0.32 -24.35
CA LYS A 268 13.59 1.61 -23.73
C LYS A 268 15.09 1.71 -23.39
N THR A 269 15.67 0.68 -22.78
CA THR A 269 17.10 0.65 -22.44
C THR A 269 17.96 0.76 -23.69
N MET A 270 17.69 -0.03 -24.72
CA MET A 270 18.42 -0.01 -26.00
C MET A 270 18.34 1.36 -26.69
N ALA A 271 17.17 2.01 -26.66
CA ALA A 271 16.98 3.32 -27.26
C ALA A 271 17.76 4.43 -26.54
N VAL A 272 17.95 4.30 -25.22
CA VAL A 272 18.72 5.27 -24.41
C VAL A 272 20.22 5.08 -24.59
N GLU A 273 20.68 3.84 -24.79
CA GLU A 273 22.10 3.49 -24.97
C GLU A 273 22.62 3.78 -26.39
N GLN A 274 21.74 3.94 -27.37
CA GLN A 274 22.14 4.35 -28.72
C GLN A 274 22.39 5.86 -28.75
N PRO A 275 23.60 6.33 -29.17
CA PRO A 275 23.82 7.76 -29.35
C PRO A 275 22.85 8.28 -30.43
N SER A 276 22.14 9.36 -30.11
CA SER A 276 21.27 10.05 -31.07
C SER A 276 22.10 10.41 -32.33
N VAL A 277 21.84 9.73 -33.41
CA VAL A 277 22.27 10.16 -34.74
C VAL A 277 21.28 11.23 -35.19
N ILE A 278 21.51 12.47 -34.77
CA ILE A 278 20.93 13.69 -35.38
C ILE A 278 22.09 14.60 -35.73
#